data_c6e783bdc66e54e24942bce9991b7d55
#
_entry.id   c6e783bdc66e54e24942bce9991b7d55
#
_cell.length_a   1.000
_cell.length_b   1.000
_cell.length_c   1.000
_cell.angle_alpha   90.00
_cell.angle_beta   90.00
_cell.angle_gamma   90.00
#
_symmetry.space_group_name_H-M   'P 1'
#
loop_
_entity.id
_entity.type
_entity.pdbx_description
1 polymer ?
#
loop_
_entity_poly.entity_id
_entity_poly.type
_entity_poly.pdbx_seq_one_letter_code
_entity_poly.pdbx_strand_id
1 'polypeptide(L)'
;MKKIFFLLACVTSVAIAQKKSDREDTIIRKHAVQSFHDLQEILRIPNDAHFPKDIEKNIQWCETAFAKRGFITKRLETPTVPLLLAERKAKKPVKTVLVYLQIDGQPVDSSKWFQESPWTPTLKEQATDGSWKVINYDRLYENINSDWRIFARSTSDS
;
A
#
# COMPACT_ATOMS: atom_id res chain seq x y z
N MET A 1 0.40 -19.20 49.71
CA MET A 1 1.49 -19.21 48.72
C MET A 1 1.02 -19.49 47.27
N LYS A 2 0.02 -20.34 47.01
CA LYS A 2 -0.45 -20.64 45.65
C LYS A 2 -1.05 -19.45 44.87
N LYS A 3 -1.71 -18.47 45.56
CA LYS A 3 -2.33 -17.31 44.92
C LYS A 3 -1.32 -16.27 44.40
N ILE A 4 -0.17 -16.12 45.01
CA ILE A 4 0.90 -15.18 44.60
C ILE A 4 1.58 -15.66 43.32
N PHE A 5 1.74 -16.97 43.13
CA PHE A 5 2.36 -17.54 41.95
C PHE A 5 1.50 -17.34 40.68
N PHE A 6 0.17 -17.38 40.83
CA PHE A 6 -0.76 -17.15 39.72
C PHE A 6 -0.75 -15.68 39.26
N LEU A 7 -0.63 -14.74 40.18
CA LEU A 7 -0.54 -13.31 39.87
C LEU A 7 0.74 -12.96 39.11
N LEU A 8 1.86 -13.58 39.50
CA LEU A 8 3.15 -13.34 38.85
C LEU A 8 3.18 -13.87 37.40
N ALA A 9 2.54 -15.03 37.15
CA ALA A 9 2.43 -15.58 35.79
C ALA A 9 1.59 -14.73 34.86
N CYS A 10 0.51 -14.10 35.35
CA CYS A 10 -0.30 -13.19 34.57
C CYS A 10 0.43 -11.90 34.17
N VAL A 11 1.23 -11.32 35.06
CA VAL A 11 1.99 -10.10 34.81
C VAL A 11 3.07 -10.34 33.73
N THR A 12 3.75 -11.49 33.78
CA THR A 12 4.77 -11.83 32.78
C THR A 12 4.16 -12.07 31.40
N SER A 13 2.99 -12.67 31.32
CA SER A 13 2.26 -12.92 30.05
C SER A 13 1.86 -11.60 29.36
N VAL A 14 1.37 -10.63 30.13
CA VAL A 14 1.01 -9.31 29.61
C VAL A 14 2.24 -8.56 29.08
N ALA A 15 3.36 -8.59 29.82
CA ALA A 15 4.58 -7.92 29.40
C ALA A 15 5.19 -8.50 28.10
N ILE A 16 5.09 -9.82 27.89
CA ILE A 16 5.54 -10.47 26.67
C ILE A 16 4.64 -10.11 25.49
N ALA A 17 3.33 -10.06 25.69
CA ALA A 17 2.37 -9.66 24.65
C ALA A 17 2.58 -8.21 24.22
N GLN A 18 2.77 -7.30 25.17
CA GLN A 18 3.05 -5.88 24.87
C GLN A 18 4.33 -5.70 24.09
N LYS A 19 5.43 -6.33 24.48
CA LYS A 19 6.71 -6.25 23.76
C LYS A 19 6.64 -6.80 22.33
N LYS A 20 5.77 -7.80 22.07
CA LYS A 20 5.54 -8.34 20.74
C LYS A 20 4.77 -7.33 19.89
N SER A 21 3.72 -6.71 20.42
CA SER A 21 2.94 -5.67 19.77
C SER A 21 3.81 -4.47 19.37
N ASP A 22 4.62 -3.94 20.28
CA ASP A 22 5.51 -2.80 20.03
C ASP A 22 6.52 -3.08 18.91
N ARG A 23 7.02 -4.31 18.84
CA ARG A 23 7.93 -4.73 17.75
C ARG A 23 7.20 -4.83 16.40
N GLU A 24 5.99 -5.37 16.38
CA GLU A 24 5.17 -5.48 15.18
C GLU A 24 4.81 -4.09 14.66
N ASP A 25 4.37 -3.19 15.52
CA ASP A 25 4.05 -1.80 15.19
C ASP A 25 5.25 -1.04 14.62
N THR A 26 6.44 -1.24 15.17
CA THR A 26 7.68 -0.64 14.67
C THR A 26 8.00 -1.13 13.26
N ILE A 27 7.85 -2.43 12.99
CA ILE A 27 8.09 -3.02 11.68
C ILE A 27 7.05 -2.50 10.67
N ILE A 28 5.76 -2.51 11.05
CA ILE A 28 4.67 -2.02 10.21
C ILE A 28 4.89 -0.56 9.85
N ARG A 29 5.17 0.30 10.83
CA ARG A 29 5.43 1.73 10.61
C ARG A 29 6.60 1.96 9.66
N LYS A 30 7.72 1.26 9.86
CA LYS A 30 8.89 1.35 8.98
C LYS A 30 8.54 1.00 7.53
N HIS A 31 7.81 -0.08 7.31
CA HIS A 31 7.42 -0.50 5.96
C HIS A 31 6.35 0.42 5.35
N ALA A 32 5.42 0.92 6.16
CA ALA A 32 4.43 1.88 5.70
C ALA A 32 5.08 3.15 5.16
N VAL A 33 6.01 3.73 5.91
CA VAL A 33 6.75 4.94 5.47
C VAL A 33 7.47 4.70 4.14
N GLN A 34 8.17 3.59 4.00
CA GLN A 34 8.83 3.23 2.73
C GLN A 34 7.84 3.05 1.57
N SER A 35 6.65 2.51 1.88
CA SER A 35 5.62 2.26 0.87
C SER A 35 4.92 3.52 0.37
N PHE A 36 4.93 4.62 1.13
CA PHE A 36 4.30 5.87 0.68
C PHE A 36 4.96 6.46 -0.56
N HIS A 37 6.27 6.31 -0.71
CA HIS A 37 6.97 6.74 -1.91
C HIS A 37 6.54 5.92 -3.13
N ASP A 38 6.59 4.60 -3.02
CA ASP A 38 6.15 3.68 -4.08
C ASP A 38 4.67 3.91 -4.43
N LEU A 39 3.82 4.13 -3.42
CA LEU A 39 2.40 4.44 -3.62
C LEU A 39 2.23 5.76 -4.38
N GLN A 40 2.98 6.81 -4.01
CA GLN A 40 2.93 8.09 -4.72
C GLN A 40 3.37 7.96 -6.17
N GLU A 41 4.35 7.12 -6.47
CA GLU A 41 4.80 6.88 -7.83
C GLU A 41 3.75 6.18 -8.68
N ILE A 42 3.19 5.06 -8.20
CA ILE A 42 2.21 4.29 -8.98
C ILE A 42 0.91 5.07 -9.19
N LEU A 43 0.46 5.85 -8.21
CA LEU A 43 -0.76 6.65 -8.31
C LEU A 43 -0.68 7.78 -9.37
N ARG A 44 0.52 8.13 -9.83
CA ARG A 44 0.73 9.10 -10.91
C ARG A 44 0.57 8.49 -12.30
N ILE A 45 0.51 7.18 -12.41
CA ILE A 45 0.38 6.49 -13.69
C ILE A 45 -1.10 6.25 -13.96
N PRO A 46 -1.67 6.80 -15.05
CA PRO A 46 -3.02 6.46 -15.47
C PRO A 46 -3.16 4.95 -15.70
N ASN A 47 -4.31 4.39 -15.30
CA ASN A 47 -4.50 2.93 -15.33
C ASN A 47 -5.86 2.48 -15.93
N ASP A 48 -6.50 3.31 -16.74
CA ASP A 48 -7.70 2.91 -17.48
C ASP A 48 -7.33 1.86 -18.54
N ALA A 49 -7.95 0.69 -18.48
CA ALA A 49 -7.70 -0.44 -19.37
C ALA A 49 -8.00 -0.15 -20.85
N HIS A 50 -8.79 0.89 -21.16
CA HIS A 50 -9.01 1.35 -22.53
C HIS A 50 -7.76 1.99 -23.16
N PHE A 51 -6.74 2.30 -22.38
CA PHE A 51 -5.49 2.88 -22.82
C PHE A 51 -4.29 1.91 -22.59
N PRO A 52 -4.05 0.96 -23.51
CA PRO A 52 -3.01 -0.08 -23.34
C PRO A 52 -1.61 0.48 -23.05
N LYS A 53 -1.29 1.66 -23.58
CA LYS A 53 0.00 2.32 -23.32
C LYS A 53 0.19 2.74 -21.85
N ASP A 54 -0.88 3.09 -21.16
CA ASP A 54 -0.83 3.45 -19.75
C ASP A 54 -0.79 2.19 -18.88
N ILE A 55 -1.52 1.15 -19.25
CA ILE A 55 -1.39 -0.16 -18.60
C ILE A 55 0.03 -0.72 -18.74
N GLU A 56 0.66 -0.55 -19.91
CA GLU A 56 2.07 -0.96 -20.10
C GLU A 56 3.01 -0.26 -19.12
N LYS A 57 2.83 1.04 -18.84
CA LYS A 57 3.62 1.78 -17.84
C LYS A 57 3.40 1.22 -16.42
N ASN A 58 2.15 0.90 -16.07
CA ASN A 58 1.82 0.27 -14.79
C ASN A 58 2.51 -1.08 -14.64
N ILE A 59 2.50 -1.91 -15.68
CA ILE A 59 3.17 -3.22 -15.68
C ILE A 59 4.67 -3.05 -15.49
N GLN A 60 5.32 -2.14 -16.23
CA GLN A 60 6.76 -1.86 -16.11
C GLN A 60 7.13 -1.38 -14.71
N TRP A 61 6.31 -0.51 -14.12
CA TRP A 61 6.51 -0.09 -12.74
C TRP A 61 6.40 -1.27 -11.77
N CYS A 62 5.38 -2.11 -11.92
CA CYS A 62 5.20 -3.30 -11.10
C CYS A 62 6.35 -4.30 -11.26
N GLU A 63 6.83 -4.57 -12.48
CA GLU A 63 7.99 -5.43 -12.72
C GLU A 63 9.21 -4.93 -11.94
N THR A 64 9.48 -3.62 -12.01
CA THR A 64 10.57 -2.99 -11.28
C THR A 64 10.38 -3.11 -9.76
N ALA A 65 9.19 -2.83 -9.26
CA ALA A 65 8.87 -2.88 -7.84
C ALA A 65 8.96 -4.30 -7.26
N PHE A 66 8.51 -5.31 -8.01
CA PHE A 66 8.62 -6.71 -7.64
C PHE A 66 10.06 -7.22 -7.70
N ALA A 67 10.84 -6.83 -8.73
CA ALA A 67 12.24 -7.20 -8.86
C ALA A 67 13.07 -6.67 -7.68
N LYS A 68 12.88 -5.42 -7.26
CA LYS A 68 13.51 -4.83 -6.05
C LYS A 68 13.23 -5.65 -4.78
N ARG A 69 12.13 -6.40 -4.74
CA ARG A 69 11.71 -7.24 -3.61
C ARG A 69 12.08 -8.72 -3.78
N GLY A 70 12.84 -9.05 -4.82
CA GLY A 70 13.35 -10.40 -5.09
C GLY A 70 12.30 -11.34 -5.69
N PHE A 71 11.30 -10.82 -6.36
CA PHE A 71 10.37 -11.59 -7.19
C PHE A 71 10.91 -11.72 -8.61
N ILE A 72 10.54 -12.81 -9.26
CA ILE A 72 10.70 -13.03 -10.70
C ILE A 72 9.35 -12.78 -11.33
N THR A 73 9.31 -11.93 -12.35
CA THR A 73 8.08 -11.58 -13.05
C THR A 73 7.98 -12.26 -14.40
N LYS A 74 6.76 -12.53 -14.82
CA LYS A 74 6.42 -13.06 -16.15
C LYS A 74 5.13 -12.42 -16.63
N ARG A 75 5.13 -11.93 -17.86
CA ARG A 75 3.92 -11.46 -18.53
C ARG A 75 3.19 -12.66 -19.13
N LEU A 76 1.88 -12.68 -18.95
CA LEU A 76 0.98 -13.69 -19.53
C LEU A 76 0.09 -12.95 -20.52
N GLU A 77 0.25 -13.25 -21.80
CA GLU A 77 -0.49 -12.62 -22.88
C GLU A 77 -1.98 -12.94 -22.79
N THR A 78 -2.80 -11.93 -23.06
CA THR A 78 -4.25 -12.03 -23.20
C THR A 78 -4.69 -11.26 -24.45
N PRO A 79 -5.93 -11.44 -24.92
CA PRO A 79 -6.42 -10.70 -26.09
C PRO A 79 -6.46 -9.17 -25.93
N THR A 80 -6.43 -8.64 -24.70
CA THR A 80 -6.56 -7.20 -24.42
C THR A 80 -5.30 -6.64 -23.77
N VAL A 81 -5.13 -6.84 -22.47
CA VAL A 81 -3.99 -6.35 -21.70
C VAL A 81 -3.33 -7.54 -21.00
N PRO A 82 -2.00 -7.63 -20.95
CA PRO A 82 -1.32 -8.77 -20.35
C PRO A 82 -1.54 -8.82 -18.83
N LEU A 83 -1.50 -10.03 -18.27
CA LEU A 83 -1.43 -10.24 -16.83
C LEU A 83 0.03 -10.28 -16.39
N LEU A 84 0.33 -9.75 -15.22
CA LEU A 84 1.65 -9.84 -14.61
C LEU A 84 1.65 -10.89 -13.50
N LEU A 85 2.40 -11.96 -13.67
CA LEU A 85 2.69 -12.94 -12.63
C LEU A 85 4.01 -12.58 -11.95
N ALA A 86 4.01 -12.44 -10.63
CA ALA A 86 5.21 -12.25 -9.82
C ALA A 86 5.36 -13.41 -8.84
N GLU A 87 6.47 -14.11 -8.90
CA GLU A 87 6.75 -15.30 -8.08
C GLU A 87 7.99 -15.08 -7.21
N ARG A 88 7.89 -15.45 -5.94
CA ARG A 88 9.03 -15.51 -5.02
C ARG A 88 9.07 -16.86 -4.34
N LYS A 89 10.11 -17.64 -4.65
CA LYS A 89 10.28 -19.00 -4.10
C LYS A 89 10.96 -18.94 -2.72
N ALA A 90 10.40 -19.64 -1.76
CA ALA A 90 11.06 -19.90 -0.48
C ALA A 90 12.06 -21.06 -0.62
N LYS A 91 13.13 -21.06 0.21
CA LYS A 91 14.14 -22.13 0.22
C LYS A 91 13.56 -23.51 0.59
N LYS A 92 12.56 -23.55 1.47
CA LYS A 92 11.85 -24.76 1.92
C LYS A 92 10.34 -24.45 1.95
N PRO A 93 9.67 -24.46 0.81
CA PRO A 93 8.26 -24.12 0.76
C PRO A 93 7.41 -25.20 1.41
N VAL A 94 6.51 -24.81 2.28
CA VAL A 94 5.49 -25.69 2.89
C VAL A 94 4.13 -25.46 2.25
N LYS A 95 3.89 -24.21 1.80
CA LYS A 95 2.63 -23.80 1.18
C LYS A 95 2.91 -22.79 0.08
N THR A 96 2.04 -22.75 -0.92
CA THR A 96 1.97 -21.66 -1.89
C THR A 96 0.82 -20.73 -1.50
N VAL A 97 1.08 -19.43 -1.50
CA VAL A 97 0.06 -18.41 -1.31
C VAL A 97 -0.06 -17.64 -2.61
N LEU A 98 -1.25 -17.60 -3.17
CA LEU A 98 -1.58 -16.77 -4.32
C LEU A 98 -2.31 -15.53 -3.84
N VAL A 99 -1.83 -14.36 -4.26
CA VAL A 99 -2.49 -13.08 -4.00
C VAL A 99 -2.90 -12.50 -5.35
N TYR A 100 -4.18 -12.20 -5.52
CA TYR A 100 -4.70 -11.48 -6.69
C TYR A 100 -4.72 -9.98 -6.38
N LEU A 101 -4.18 -9.19 -7.30
CA LEU A 101 -4.17 -7.74 -7.24
C LEU A 101 -4.68 -7.21 -8.58
N GLN A 102 -5.55 -6.22 -8.54
CA GLN A 102 -6.03 -5.52 -9.72
C GLN A 102 -5.17 -4.29 -9.96
N ILE A 103 -4.79 -4.02 -11.22
CA ILE A 103 -3.99 -2.84 -11.61
C ILE A 103 -4.86 -1.85 -12.38
N ASP A 104 -5.74 -2.35 -13.24
CA ASP A 104 -6.60 -1.52 -14.08
C ASP A 104 -7.69 -0.84 -13.27
N GLY A 105 -7.92 0.42 -13.58
CA GLY A 105 -8.98 1.24 -12.99
C GLY A 105 -10.06 1.60 -14.00
N GLN A 106 -11.14 2.18 -13.51
CA GLN A 106 -12.23 2.66 -14.35
C GLN A 106 -11.91 4.04 -14.93
N PRO A 107 -12.57 4.43 -16.05
CA PRO A 107 -12.51 5.78 -16.60
C PRO A 107 -12.82 6.86 -15.56
N VAL A 108 -12.20 8.00 -15.69
CA VAL A 108 -12.40 9.15 -14.80
C VAL A 108 -12.71 10.41 -15.58
N ASP A 109 -13.69 11.17 -15.11
CA ASP A 109 -13.96 12.52 -15.58
C ASP A 109 -13.15 13.52 -14.74
N SER A 110 -12.02 13.97 -15.27
CA SER A 110 -11.10 14.87 -14.58
C SER A 110 -11.74 16.22 -14.21
N SER A 111 -12.80 16.65 -14.92
CA SER A 111 -13.50 17.91 -14.63
C SER A 111 -14.25 17.90 -13.29
N LYS A 112 -14.50 16.72 -12.73
CA LYS A 112 -15.21 16.53 -11.45
C LYS A 112 -14.28 16.35 -10.25
N TRP A 113 -12.97 16.53 -10.44
CA TRP A 113 -11.99 16.38 -9.37
C TRP A 113 -11.67 17.72 -8.72
N PHE A 114 -11.67 17.74 -7.38
CA PHE A 114 -11.32 18.92 -6.57
C PHE A 114 -9.82 19.02 -6.31
N GLN A 115 -9.02 18.72 -7.32
CA GLN A 115 -7.55 18.84 -7.32
C GLN A 115 -7.06 18.95 -8.76
N GLU A 116 -5.77 19.26 -8.95
CA GLU A 116 -5.16 19.51 -10.25
C GLU A 116 -5.42 18.38 -11.26
N SER A 117 -5.28 17.14 -10.84
CA SER A 117 -5.52 15.96 -11.66
C SER A 117 -5.89 14.76 -10.81
N PRO A 118 -6.72 13.82 -11.32
CA PRO A 118 -6.97 12.52 -10.68
C PRO A 118 -5.68 11.72 -10.44
N TRP A 119 -4.65 11.97 -11.22
CA TRP A 119 -3.36 11.29 -11.20
C TRP A 119 -2.28 12.05 -10.42
N THR A 120 -2.65 13.12 -9.73
CA THR A 120 -1.77 13.84 -8.80
C THR A 120 -2.11 13.44 -7.37
N PRO A 121 -1.37 12.47 -6.76
CA PRO A 121 -1.65 12.03 -5.39
C PRO A 121 -1.51 13.21 -4.43
N THR A 122 -2.59 13.54 -3.74
CA THR A 122 -2.67 14.69 -2.86
C THR A 122 -3.01 14.25 -1.45
N LEU A 123 -2.14 14.57 -0.48
CA LEU A 123 -2.39 14.31 0.93
C LEU A 123 -3.26 15.43 1.50
N LYS A 124 -4.33 15.06 2.21
CA LYS A 124 -5.24 16.01 2.84
C LYS A 124 -5.54 15.63 4.28
N GLU A 125 -5.81 16.63 5.11
CA GLU A 125 -6.39 16.51 6.44
C GLU A 125 -7.79 17.10 6.47
N GLN A 126 -8.65 16.56 7.32
CA GLN A 126 -9.98 17.11 7.51
C GLN A 126 -9.95 18.19 8.60
N ALA A 127 -10.45 19.38 8.29
CA ALA A 127 -10.61 20.46 9.24
C ALA A 127 -11.86 20.24 10.12
N THR A 128 -11.97 21.02 11.20
CA THR A 128 -13.10 20.91 12.15
C THR A 128 -14.46 21.25 11.54
N ASP A 129 -14.49 22.00 10.45
CA ASP A 129 -15.68 22.32 9.67
C ASP A 129 -16.06 21.23 8.63
N GLY A 130 -15.29 20.13 8.60
CA GLY A 130 -15.48 19.02 7.65
C GLY A 130 -14.81 19.22 6.29
N SER A 131 -14.24 20.39 6.00
CA SER A 131 -13.52 20.65 4.75
C SER A 131 -12.18 19.90 4.70
N TRP A 132 -11.70 19.60 3.48
CA TRP A 132 -10.41 18.96 3.28
C TRP A 132 -9.35 20.01 2.90
N LYS A 133 -8.25 20.04 3.66
CA LYS A 133 -7.09 20.91 3.41
C LYS A 133 -5.93 20.11 2.90
N VAL A 134 -5.30 20.57 1.83
CA VAL A 134 -4.06 20.00 1.32
C VAL A 134 -2.93 20.25 2.30
N ILE A 135 -2.17 19.20 2.59
CA ILE A 135 -0.97 19.26 3.42
C ILE A 135 0.21 18.67 2.64
N ASN A 136 1.44 19.05 3.03
CA ASN A 136 2.63 18.54 2.37
C ASN A 136 2.72 17.00 2.52
N TYR A 137 2.93 16.32 1.41
CA TYR A 137 3.04 14.87 1.37
C TYR A 137 4.22 14.34 2.20
N ASP A 138 5.29 15.13 2.31
CA ASP A 138 6.49 14.76 3.07
C ASP A 138 6.21 14.54 4.57
N ARG A 139 5.12 15.10 5.09
CA ARG A 139 4.69 14.86 6.48
C ARG A 139 4.44 13.39 6.80
N LEU A 140 4.13 12.55 5.80
CA LEU A 140 4.01 11.10 5.98
C LEU A 140 5.31 10.43 6.41
N TYR A 141 6.46 11.02 6.06
CA TYR A 141 7.77 10.49 6.44
C TYR A 141 8.18 10.89 7.86
N GLU A 142 7.64 11.96 8.37
CA GLU A 142 7.94 12.49 9.71
C GLU A 142 7.00 11.89 10.77
N ASN A 143 5.70 11.99 10.53
CA ASN A 143 4.69 11.52 11.45
C ASN A 143 3.42 11.07 10.71
N ILE A 144 3.00 9.83 10.93
CA ILE A 144 1.78 9.29 10.32
C ILE A 144 0.61 9.62 11.25
N ASN A 145 -0.34 10.42 10.74
CA ASN A 145 -1.64 10.64 11.38
C ASN A 145 -2.68 9.75 10.70
N SER A 146 -3.39 8.95 11.48
CA SER A 146 -4.42 8.01 10.99
C SER A 146 -5.61 8.69 10.31
N ASP A 147 -5.82 10.00 10.54
CA ASP A 147 -6.93 10.75 9.98
C ASP A 147 -6.60 11.41 8.64
N TRP A 148 -5.35 11.41 8.24
CA TRP A 148 -4.97 11.88 6.92
C TRP A 148 -5.43 10.93 5.83
N ARG A 149 -5.70 11.48 4.66
CA ARG A 149 -6.14 10.70 3.49
C ARG A 149 -5.35 11.12 2.25
N ILE A 150 -5.01 10.14 1.44
CA ILE A 150 -4.41 10.35 0.12
C ILE A 150 -5.54 10.28 -0.90
N PHE A 151 -5.66 11.33 -1.70
CA PHE A 151 -6.63 11.44 -2.77
C PHE A 151 -5.95 11.28 -4.12
N ALA A 152 -6.31 10.25 -4.85
CA ALA A 152 -5.98 10.01 -6.26
C ALA A 152 -6.97 9.00 -6.83
N ARG A 153 -7.01 8.85 -8.17
CA ARG A 153 -7.95 7.93 -8.85
C ARG A 153 -7.86 6.50 -8.33
N SER A 154 -6.65 6.00 -8.12
CA SER A 154 -6.39 4.59 -7.79
C SER A 154 -6.01 4.34 -6.34
N THR A 155 -6.48 5.18 -5.38
CA THR A 155 -6.16 5.00 -3.95
C THR A 155 -6.98 3.92 -3.26
N SER A 156 -8.16 3.60 -3.76
CA SER A 156 -9.08 2.66 -3.12
C SER A 156 -9.65 1.59 -4.05
N ASP A 157 -9.61 1.85 -5.33
CA ASP A 157 -10.11 0.95 -6.37
C ASP A 157 -9.32 1.20 -7.64
N SER A 158 -8.46 0.29 -7.94
CA SER A 158 -7.62 0.31 -9.15
C SER A 158 -7.84 -0.95 -9.92
#